data_d66929b73cc110aa5d47b8e3e5596a35
#
_entry.id   d66929b73cc110aa5d47b8e3e5596a35
#
_cell.length_a   1.000
_cell.length_b   1.000
_cell.length_c   1.000
_cell.angle_alpha   90.00
_cell.angle_beta   90.00
_cell.angle_gamma   90.00
#
_symmetry.space_group_name_H-M   'P 1'
#
loop_
_entity.id
_entity.type
_entity.pdbx_description
1 polymer ?
#
loop_
_entity_poly.entity_id
_entity_poly.type
_entity_poly.pdbx_seq_one_letter_code
_entity_poly.pdbx_strand_id
1 'polypeptide(L)'
;MRRERESSNTRGLDLIVVSNSSVIIALARICHLDLLEKLFEKIIVPEAVWREVTVEGKPGREKVLRAGFIRVEEVRDRKLATLLKELVDDGEAEAITLALEVDADILLIDEHEARNLAKKLGLQIMGTLGVLALAKHRGLIPEVKPIVDRLMESGFWVSRRILERFLKELGEP
;
A
#
# COMPACT_ATOMS: atom_id res chain seq x y z
N MET A 1 1.33 23.62 -11.51
CA MET A 1 0.93 24.60 -10.49
C MET A 1 0.69 23.85 -9.17
N ARG A 2 1.64 23.88 -8.25
CA ARG A 2 1.48 23.27 -6.92
C ARG A 2 0.42 24.07 -6.17
N ARG A 3 -0.67 23.42 -5.75
CA ARG A 3 -1.61 23.99 -4.81
C ARG A 3 -0.92 24.12 -3.46
N GLU A 4 -0.76 25.34 -2.98
CA GLU A 4 -0.36 25.64 -1.60
C GLU A 4 -1.45 25.07 -0.69
N ARG A 5 -1.07 24.10 0.17
CA ARG A 5 -1.95 23.54 1.19
C ARG A 5 -1.66 24.27 2.48
N GLU A 6 -2.62 25.09 2.91
CA GLU A 6 -2.59 25.73 4.22
C GLU A 6 -2.61 24.70 5.35
N SER A 7 -1.73 24.91 6.30
CA SER A 7 -1.60 24.10 7.51
C SER A 7 -2.79 24.33 8.44
N SER A 8 -3.65 23.34 8.62
CA SER A 8 -4.55 23.29 9.77
C SER A 8 -4.42 21.94 10.50
N ASN A 9 -4.16 22.07 11.76
CA ASN A 9 -3.85 21.17 12.82
C ASN A 9 -4.83 19.99 13.00
N THR A 10 -4.29 18.75 13.21
CA THR A 10 -4.88 17.62 13.94
C THR A 10 -6.14 16.93 13.37
N ARG A 11 -6.20 16.69 12.06
CA ARG A 11 -7.01 15.60 11.47
C ARG A 11 -6.18 14.98 10.35
N GLY A 12 -6.27 13.66 10.15
CA GLY A 12 -5.43 12.89 9.26
C GLY A 12 -4.96 13.67 8.04
N LEU A 13 -3.68 13.57 7.71
CA LEU A 13 -3.13 14.21 6.53
C LEU A 13 -4.05 13.88 5.34
N ASP A 14 -4.58 14.89 4.67
CA ASP A 14 -5.44 14.73 3.47
C ASP A 14 -4.59 14.22 2.29
N LEU A 15 -4.01 13.03 2.47
CA LEU A 15 -3.12 12.37 1.51
C LEU A 15 -3.94 11.61 0.47
N ILE A 16 -3.52 11.71 -0.78
CA ILE A 16 -4.00 10.83 -1.85
C ILE A 16 -3.11 9.59 -1.86
N VAL A 17 -3.68 8.45 -1.49
CA VAL A 17 -2.98 7.17 -1.38
C VAL A 17 -3.58 6.18 -2.36
N VAL A 18 -2.77 5.67 -3.27
CA VAL A 18 -3.11 4.56 -4.17
C VAL A 18 -2.45 3.29 -3.67
N SER A 19 -3.13 2.16 -3.72
CA SER A 19 -2.57 0.88 -3.30
C SER A 19 -2.59 -0.17 -4.40
N ASN A 20 -1.51 -0.93 -4.49
CA ASN A 20 -1.49 -2.22 -5.18
C ASN A 20 -2.10 -3.31 -4.27
N SER A 21 -2.34 -4.49 -4.82
CA SER A 21 -2.94 -5.63 -4.12
C SER A 21 -2.09 -6.19 -2.98
N SER A 22 -0.76 -6.20 -3.13
CA SER A 22 0.18 -6.84 -2.19
C SER A 22 0.04 -6.37 -0.75
N VAL A 23 -0.01 -5.06 -0.52
CA VAL A 23 -0.14 -4.47 0.82
C VAL A 23 -1.51 -4.79 1.44
N ILE A 24 -2.58 -4.68 0.65
CA ILE A 24 -3.94 -5.00 1.09
C ILE A 24 -4.04 -6.47 1.50
N ILE A 25 -3.56 -7.39 0.66
CA ILE A 25 -3.59 -8.83 0.93
C ILE A 25 -2.77 -9.19 2.16
N ALA A 26 -1.55 -8.65 2.28
CA ALA A 26 -0.69 -8.91 3.42
C ALA A 26 -1.36 -8.53 4.74
N LEU A 27 -1.89 -7.32 4.84
CA LEU A 27 -2.55 -6.84 6.05
C LEU A 27 -3.91 -7.53 6.31
N ALA A 28 -4.68 -7.84 5.27
CA ALA A 28 -5.95 -8.56 5.42
C ALA A 28 -5.75 -9.98 5.98
N ARG A 29 -4.71 -10.68 5.55
CA ARG A 29 -4.37 -12.04 6.03
C ARG A 29 -4.12 -12.11 7.54
N ILE A 30 -3.55 -11.07 8.12
CA ILE A 30 -3.21 -11.00 9.54
C ILE A 30 -4.20 -10.17 10.37
N CYS A 31 -5.35 -9.83 9.80
CA CYS A 31 -6.39 -9.05 10.46
C CYS A 31 -5.97 -7.62 10.86
N HIS A 32 -5.10 -6.99 10.08
CA HIS A 32 -4.59 -5.63 10.31
C HIS A 32 -4.92 -4.65 9.16
N LEU A 33 -5.91 -4.98 8.34
CA LEU A 33 -6.34 -4.11 7.23
C LEU A 33 -6.83 -2.73 7.72
N ASP A 34 -7.37 -2.67 8.93
CA ASP A 34 -7.83 -1.44 9.60
C ASP A 34 -6.71 -0.40 9.82
N LEU A 35 -5.44 -0.82 9.82
CA LEU A 35 -4.32 0.13 9.89
C LEU A 35 -4.31 1.10 8.71
N LEU A 36 -4.71 0.66 7.52
CA LEU A 36 -4.79 1.54 6.34
C LEU A 36 -5.84 2.63 6.52
N GLU A 37 -7.00 2.29 7.09
CA GLU A 37 -8.03 3.27 7.42
C GLU A 37 -7.57 4.27 8.47
N LYS A 38 -6.97 3.77 9.56
CA LYS A 38 -6.47 4.59 10.66
C LYS A 38 -5.35 5.54 10.24
N LEU A 39 -4.51 5.13 9.29
CA LEU A 39 -3.39 5.93 8.81
C LEU A 39 -3.80 6.93 7.72
N PHE A 40 -4.66 6.54 6.80
CA PHE A 40 -4.90 7.26 5.56
C PHE A 40 -6.36 7.71 5.35
N GLU A 41 -7.28 7.30 6.22
CA GLU A 41 -8.72 7.51 6.15
C GLU A 41 -9.37 6.83 4.93
N LYS A 42 -8.78 6.94 3.75
CA LYS A 42 -9.20 6.24 2.53
C LYS A 42 -8.00 5.89 1.66
N ILE A 43 -8.14 4.84 0.90
CA ILE A 43 -7.20 4.46 -0.16
C ILE A 43 -7.96 4.27 -1.47
N ILE A 44 -7.26 4.49 -2.57
CA ILE A 44 -7.79 4.32 -3.93
C ILE A 44 -7.10 3.13 -4.57
N VAL A 45 -7.86 2.29 -5.23
CA VAL A 45 -7.35 1.14 -5.99
C VAL A 45 -7.91 1.15 -7.40
N PRO A 46 -7.14 0.74 -8.42
CA PRO A 46 -7.68 0.54 -9.75
C PRO A 46 -8.52 -0.75 -9.82
N GLU A 47 -9.30 -0.91 -10.88
CA GLU A 47 -10.17 -2.08 -11.06
C GLU A 47 -9.41 -3.40 -11.08
N ALA A 48 -8.23 -3.47 -11.70
CA ALA A 48 -7.42 -4.68 -11.72
C ALA A 48 -7.03 -5.13 -10.31
N VAL A 49 -6.63 -4.19 -9.46
CA VAL A 49 -6.31 -4.47 -8.04
C VAL A 49 -7.56 -4.92 -7.27
N TRP A 50 -8.69 -4.22 -7.46
CA TRP A 50 -9.94 -4.59 -6.80
C TRP A 50 -10.38 -6.01 -7.15
N ARG A 51 -10.33 -6.39 -8.43
CA ARG A 51 -10.63 -7.75 -8.87
C ARG A 51 -9.71 -8.78 -8.23
N GLU A 52 -8.43 -8.49 -8.13
CA GLU A 52 -7.45 -9.40 -7.53
C GLU A 52 -7.68 -9.61 -6.03
N VAL A 53 -7.96 -8.55 -5.25
CA VAL A 53 -8.16 -8.66 -3.80
C VAL A 53 -9.53 -9.20 -3.41
N THR A 54 -10.49 -9.19 -4.34
CA THR A 54 -11.86 -9.67 -4.12
C THR A 54 -12.20 -10.97 -4.82
N VAL A 55 -11.23 -11.60 -5.48
CA VAL A 55 -11.45 -12.88 -6.14
C VAL A 55 -11.86 -13.95 -5.11
N GLU A 56 -12.77 -14.82 -5.51
CA GLU A 56 -13.30 -15.88 -4.64
C GLU A 56 -12.17 -16.79 -4.14
N GLY A 57 -12.24 -17.18 -2.87
CA GLY A 57 -11.21 -18.00 -2.22
C GLY A 57 -9.98 -17.25 -1.74
N LYS A 58 -9.85 -15.96 -2.00
CA LYS A 58 -8.71 -15.17 -1.53
C LYS A 58 -8.78 -14.98 -0.01
N PRO A 59 -7.71 -15.29 0.76
CA PRO A 59 -7.67 -15.01 2.18
C PRO A 59 -7.88 -13.52 2.47
N GLY A 60 -8.77 -13.21 3.42
CA GLY A 60 -9.09 -11.82 3.78
C GLY A 60 -10.11 -11.11 2.88
N ARG A 61 -10.60 -11.78 1.82
CA ARG A 61 -11.60 -11.23 0.89
C ARG A 61 -12.79 -10.57 1.58
N GLU A 62 -13.39 -11.25 2.57
CA GLU A 62 -14.55 -10.72 3.28
C GLU A 62 -14.27 -9.39 4.00
N LYS A 63 -13.07 -9.24 4.54
CA LYS A 63 -12.64 -8.00 5.18
C LYS A 63 -12.46 -6.88 4.17
N VAL A 64 -11.88 -7.19 3.02
CA VAL A 64 -11.72 -6.23 1.90
C VAL A 64 -13.07 -5.77 1.39
N LEU A 65 -14.02 -6.69 1.17
CA LEU A 65 -15.38 -6.36 0.71
C LEU A 65 -16.15 -5.46 1.68
N ARG A 66 -15.87 -5.56 2.98
CA ARG A 66 -16.48 -4.74 4.04
C ARG A 66 -15.73 -3.42 4.29
N ALA A 67 -14.55 -3.25 3.71
CA ALA A 67 -13.70 -2.09 3.93
C ALA A 67 -14.22 -0.85 3.17
N GLY A 68 -15.11 -0.10 3.79
CA GLY A 68 -15.72 1.08 3.19
C GLY A 68 -14.74 2.23 2.88
N PHE A 69 -13.50 2.15 3.37
CA PHE A 69 -12.44 3.13 3.10
C PHE A 69 -11.68 2.86 1.79
N ILE A 70 -11.89 1.71 1.14
CA ILE A 70 -11.28 1.38 -0.16
C ILE A 70 -12.21 1.88 -1.27
N ARG A 71 -11.70 2.78 -2.10
CA ARG A 71 -12.40 3.31 -3.27
C ARG A 71 -11.80 2.75 -4.55
N VAL A 72 -12.67 2.30 -5.44
CA VAL A 72 -12.26 1.82 -6.77
C VAL A 72 -12.38 2.97 -7.76
N GLU A 73 -11.31 3.24 -8.50
CA GLU A 73 -11.30 4.22 -9.57
C GLU A 73 -10.81 3.59 -10.88
N GLU A 74 -11.41 3.99 -11.97
CA GLU A 74 -11.01 3.55 -13.31
C GLU A 74 -9.77 4.30 -13.77
N VAL A 75 -8.81 3.57 -14.35
CA VAL A 75 -7.65 4.16 -15.02
C VAL A 75 -8.11 4.82 -16.34
N ARG A 76 -7.71 6.06 -16.58
CA ARG A 76 -8.05 6.83 -17.78
C ARG A 76 -7.02 6.63 -18.89
N ASP A 77 -5.73 6.69 -18.55
CA ASP A 77 -4.64 6.50 -19.52
C ASP A 77 -4.40 5.00 -19.78
N ARG A 78 -5.25 4.41 -20.60
CA ARG A 78 -5.17 3.00 -20.99
C ARG A 78 -3.91 2.69 -21.81
N LYS A 79 -3.37 3.67 -22.53
CA LYS A 79 -2.13 3.49 -23.30
C LYS A 79 -0.94 3.31 -22.37
N LEU A 80 -0.83 4.16 -21.35
CA LEU A 80 0.23 4.05 -20.35
C LEU A 80 0.10 2.73 -19.59
N ALA A 81 -1.09 2.38 -19.11
CA ALA A 81 -1.32 1.11 -18.41
C ALA A 81 -0.91 -0.10 -19.27
N THR A 82 -1.27 -0.10 -20.57
CA THR A 82 -0.90 -1.17 -21.50
C THR A 82 0.61 -1.24 -21.68
N LEU A 83 1.29 -0.10 -21.81
CA LEU A 83 2.75 -0.07 -21.93
C LEU A 83 3.43 -0.62 -20.66
N LEU A 84 2.95 -0.23 -19.48
CA LEU A 84 3.54 -0.69 -18.21
C LEU A 84 3.33 -2.19 -17.96
N LYS A 85 2.29 -2.80 -18.54
CA LYS A 85 2.05 -4.27 -18.47
C LYS A 85 3.15 -5.11 -19.15
N GLU A 86 3.95 -4.51 -19.99
CA GLU A 86 5.15 -5.17 -20.57
C GLU A 86 6.29 -5.30 -19.52
N LEU A 87 6.24 -4.55 -18.43
CA LEU A 87 7.29 -4.46 -17.43
C LEU A 87 6.90 -5.03 -16.06
N VAL A 88 5.63 -4.95 -15.72
CA VAL A 88 5.04 -5.36 -14.42
C VAL A 88 3.68 -6.01 -14.65
N ASP A 89 3.10 -6.61 -13.62
CA ASP A 89 1.77 -7.23 -13.76
C ASP A 89 0.62 -6.21 -13.98
N ASP A 90 -0.56 -6.72 -14.28
CA ASP A 90 -1.72 -5.88 -14.60
C ASP A 90 -2.12 -4.97 -13.44
N GLY A 91 -2.15 -5.49 -12.23
CA GLY A 91 -2.50 -4.71 -11.03
C GLY A 91 -1.48 -3.62 -10.74
N GLU A 92 -0.20 -3.95 -10.83
CA GLU A 92 0.90 -3.00 -10.66
C GLU A 92 0.90 -1.91 -11.73
N ALA A 93 0.70 -2.29 -12.99
CA ALA A 93 0.62 -1.35 -14.11
C ALA A 93 -0.52 -0.35 -13.93
N GLU A 94 -1.71 -0.83 -13.58
CA GLU A 94 -2.84 0.05 -13.30
C GLU A 94 -2.66 0.89 -12.05
N ALA A 95 -2.07 0.34 -10.96
CA ALA A 95 -1.82 1.10 -9.74
C ALA A 95 -0.81 2.25 -9.98
N ILE A 96 0.26 1.99 -10.72
CA ILE A 96 1.24 3.01 -11.09
C ILE A 96 0.58 4.08 -11.98
N THR A 97 -0.18 3.67 -13.00
CA THR A 97 -0.88 4.60 -13.90
C THR A 97 -1.86 5.47 -13.12
N LEU A 98 -2.68 4.88 -12.25
CA LEU A 98 -3.64 5.61 -11.43
C LEU A 98 -2.94 6.60 -10.50
N ALA A 99 -1.85 6.18 -9.86
CA ALA A 99 -1.07 7.04 -8.97
C ALA A 99 -0.53 8.28 -9.71
N LEU A 100 -0.10 8.14 -10.95
CA LEU A 100 0.33 9.27 -11.78
C LEU A 100 -0.85 10.17 -12.16
N GLU A 101 -2.00 9.61 -12.53
CA GLU A 101 -3.19 10.37 -12.93
C GLU A 101 -3.75 11.23 -11.79
N VAL A 102 -3.78 10.70 -10.57
CA VAL A 102 -4.35 11.39 -9.42
C VAL A 102 -3.33 12.23 -8.65
N ASP A 103 -2.09 12.27 -9.13
CA ASP A 103 -0.97 12.91 -8.43
C ASP A 103 -0.87 12.42 -6.97
N ALA A 104 -0.81 11.09 -6.81
CA ALA A 104 -0.81 10.44 -5.51
C ALA A 104 0.37 10.90 -4.64
N ASP A 105 0.11 11.15 -3.38
CA ASP A 105 1.15 11.44 -2.39
C ASP A 105 1.96 10.19 -2.04
N ILE A 106 1.30 9.02 -2.04
CA ILE A 106 1.92 7.71 -1.75
C ILE A 106 1.30 6.63 -2.62
N LEU A 107 2.13 5.76 -3.17
CA LEU A 107 1.74 4.48 -3.76
C LEU A 107 2.19 3.34 -2.83
N LEU A 108 1.23 2.56 -2.35
CA LEU A 108 1.50 1.37 -1.54
C LEU A 108 1.80 0.18 -2.44
N ILE A 109 3.03 -0.33 -2.38
CA ILE A 109 3.52 -1.39 -3.27
C ILE A 109 4.72 -2.11 -2.66
N ASP A 110 4.73 -3.45 -2.72
CA ASP A 110 5.80 -4.27 -2.16
C ASP A 110 6.79 -4.82 -3.20
N GLU A 111 6.31 -5.15 -4.40
CA GLU A 111 7.11 -5.83 -5.42
C GLU A 111 8.30 -4.99 -5.90
N HIS A 112 9.49 -5.58 -5.88
CA HIS A 112 10.76 -4.87 -6.11
C HIS A 112 10.83 -4.17 -7.47
N GLU A 113 10.46 -4.86 -8.54
CA GLU A 113 10.51 -4.30 -9.90
C GLU A 113 9.52 -3.15 -10.09
N ALA A 114 8.29 -3.34 -9.60
CA ALA A 114 7.26 -2.32 -9.65
C ALA A 114 7.63 -1.09 -8.80
N ARG A 115 8.25 -1.29 -7.63
CA ARG A 115 8.78 -0.20 -6.79
C ARG A 115 9.85 0.61 -7.52
N ASN A 116 10.78 -0.06 -8.18
CA ASN A 116 11.83 0.60 -8.94
C ASN A 116 11.27 1.41 -10.12
N LEU A 117 10.29 0.85 -10.83
CA LEU A 117 9.59 1.53 -11.91
C LEU A 117 8.84 2.76 -11.40
N ALA A 118 8.07 2.62 -10.34
CA ALA A 118 7.33 3.72 -9.72
C ALA A 118 8.27 4.88 -9.28
N LYS A 119 9.41 4.56 -8.67
CA LYS A 119 10.43 5.56 -8.29
C LYS A 119 10.97 6.30 -9.50
N LYS A 120 11.29 5.59 -10.59
CA LYS A 120 11.77 6.20 -11.84
C LYS A 120 10.75 7.15 -12.45
N LEU A 121 9.47 6.89 -12.24
CA LEU A 121 8.37 7.75 -12.66
C LEU A 121 8.06 8.88 -11.67
N GLY A 122 8.83 9.04 -10.62
CA GLY A 122 8.71 10.14 -9.66
C GLY A 122 7.70 9.92 -8.54
N LEU A 123 7.17 8.69 -8.38
CA LEU A 123 6.21 8.38 -7.32
C LEU A 123 6.90 8.13 -5.98
N GLN A 124 6.29 8.60 -4.90
CA GLN A 124 6.64 8.21 -3.54
C GLN A 124 5.99 6.87 -3.23
N ILE A 125 6.79 5.92 -2.75
CA ILE A 125 6.32 4.56 -2.49
C ILE A 125 6.46 4.17 -1.02
N MET A 126 5.59 3.27 -0.58
CA MET A 126 5.65 2.64 0.74
C MET A 126 5.24 1.18 0.62
N GLY A 127 5.98 0.28 1.24
CA GLY A 127 5.62 -1.14 1.32
C GLY A 127 4.91 -1.47 2.63
N THR A 128 4.56 -2.73 2.82
CA THR A 128 3.90 -3.23 4.04
C THR A 128 4.71 -2.92 5.30
N LEU A 129 6.03 -3.11 5.28
CA LEU A 129 6.89 -2.75 6.42
C LEU A 129 6.85 -1.25 6.72
N GLY A 130 6.82 -0.41 5.69
CA GLY A 130 6.68 1.04 5.86
C GLY A 130 5.36 1.44 6.51
N VAL A 131 4.27 0.77 6.14
CA VAL A 131 2.95 0.97 6.78
C VAL A 131 3.02 0.62 8.27
N LEU A 132 3.66 -0.50 8.63
CA LEU A 132 3.82 -0.90 10.04
C LEU A 132 4.71 0.08 10.82
N ALA A 133 5.79 0.56 10.22
CA ALA A 133 6.66 1.57 10.84
C ALA A 133 5.88 2.87 11.11
N LEU A 134 5.09 3.32 10.14
CA LEU A 134 4.24 4.50 10.31
C LEU A 134 3.17 4.29 11.38
N ALA A 135 2.55 3.11 11.43
CA ALA A 135 1.57 2.77 12.46
C ALA A 135 2.18 2.80 13.88
N LYS A 136 3.40 2.29 14.05
CA LYS A 136 4.13 2.40 15.32
C LYS A 136 4.42 3.85 15.66
N HIS A 137 4.94 4.61 14.71
CA HIS A 137 5.25 6.03 14.92
C HIS A 137 4.02 6.85 15.33
N ARG A 138 2.85 6.50 14.81
CA ARG A 138 1.57 7.10 15.16
C ARG A 138 0.94 6.56 16.44
N GLY A 139 1.58 5.61 17.11
CA GLY A 139 1.07 5.00 18.35
C GLY A 139 -0.11 4.05 18.15
N LEU A 140 -0.38 3.61 16.91
CA LEU A 140 -1.47 2.67 16.61
C LEU A 140 -1.14 1.23 16.99
N ILE A 141 0.15 0.90 17.02
CA ILE A 141 0.68 -0.40 17.46
C ILE A 141 1.87 -0.16 18.38
N PRO A 142 2.03 -0.96 19.46
CA PRO A 142 3.15 -0.80 20.39
C PRO A 142 4.45 -1.37 19.83
N GLU A 143 4.38 -2.51 19.16
CA GLU A 143 5.53 -3.25 18.62
C GLU A 143 5.22 -3.75 17.21
N VAL A 144 6.22 -3.69 16.33
CA VAL A 144 6.12 -4.15 14.95
C VAL A 144 6.51 -5.62 14.82
N LYS A 145 7.50 -6.07 15.59
CA LYS A 145 8.05 -7.43 15.48
C LYS A 145 7.00 -8.54 15.54
N PRO A 146 6.06 -8.60 16.52
CA PRO A 146 5.03 -9.64 16.55
C PRO A 146 4.14 -9.65 15.30
N ILE A 147 3.89 -8.48 14.72
CA ILE A 147 3.06 -8.35 13.51
C ILE A 147 3.84 -8.86 12.29
N VAL A 148 5.12 -8.55 12.18
CA VAL A 148 5.97 -9.06 11.10
C VAL A 148 6.13 -10.58 11.18
N ASP A 149 6.28 -11.14 12.39
CA ASP A 149 6.34 -12.60 12.58
C ASP A 149 5.06 -13.26 12.02
N ARG A 150 3.89 -12.72 12.31
CA ARG A 150 2.61 -13.19 11.74
C ARG A 150 2.51 -13.01 10.23
N LEU A 151 3.03 -11.90 9.69
CA LEU A 151 3.10 -11.70 8.24
C LEU A 151 3.94 -12.79 7.58
N MET A 152 5.12 -13.08 8.12
CA MET A 152 6.00 -14.11 7.57
C MET A 152 5.36 -15.50 7.66
N GLU A 153 4.69 -15.83 8.75
CA GLU A 153 3.91 -17.07 8.89
C GLU A 153 2.77 -17.16 7.85
N SER A 154 2.21 -16.04 7.44
CA SER A 154 1.16 -15.98 6.41
C SER A 154 1.67 -16.01 4.96
N GLY A 155 3.00 -16.09 4.76
CA GLY A 155 3.62 -16.17 3.45
C GLY A 155 4.25 -14.87 2.94
N PHE A 156 4.26 -13.80 3.74
CA PHE A 156 5.02 -12.58 3.42
C PHE A 156 6.52 -12.86 3.51
N TRP A 157 7.26 -12.47 2.48
CA TRP A 157 8.70 -12.70 2.45
C TRP A 157 9.47 -11.40 2.63
N VAL A 158 10.44 -11.44 3.52
CA VAL A 158 11.44 -10.40 3.70
C VAL A 158 12.79 -11.07 4.05
N SER A 159 13.88 -10.59 3.48
CA SER A 159 15.19 -11.13 3.83
C SER A 159 15.54 -10.81 5.28
N ARG A 160 16.22 -11.76 5.94
CA ARG A 160 16.66 -11.60 7.33
C ARG A 160 17.43 -10.30 7.55
N ARG A 161 18.33 -9.96 6.63
CA ARG A 161 19.15 -8.74 6.70
C ARG A 161 18.29 -7.47 6.69
N ILE A 162 17.27 -7.42 5.82
CA ILE A 162 16.35 -6.28 5.74
C ILE A 162 15.53 -6.20 7.01
N LEU A 163 15.02 -7.32 7.50
CA LEU A 163 14.21 -7.37 8.71
C LEU A 163 15.00 -6.92 9.94
N GLU A 164 16.21 -7.44 10.16
CA GLU A 164 17.06 -7.05 11.28
C GLU A 164 17.37 -5.55 11.27
N ARG A 165 17.70 -5.00 10.11
CA ARG A 165 17.93 -3.57 9.95
C ARG A 165 16.67 -2.76 10.25
N PHE A 166 15.55 -3.16 9.71
CA PHE A 166 14.25 -2.51 9.90
C PHE A 166 13.84 -2.46 11.38
N LEU A 167 13.91 -3.60 12.08
CA LEU A 167 13.59 -3.67 13.51
C LEU A 167 14.54 -2.82 14.35
N LYS A 168 15.84 -2.84 14.03
CA LYS A 168 16.83 -2.01 14.70
C LYS A 168 16.54 -0.51 14.54
N GLU A 169 16.16 -0.07 13.37
CA GLU A 169 15.77 1.33 13.11
C GLU A 169 14.53 1.74 13.93
N LEU A 170 13.65 0.80 14.24
CA LEU A 170 12.48 1.01 15.10
C LEU A 170 12.74 0.86 16.60
N GLY A 171 13.99 0.56 17.00
CA GLY A 171 14.34 0.29 18.38
C GLY A 171 13.84 -1.07 18.90
N GLU A 172 13.56 -1.99 18.00
CA GLU A 172 13.15 -3.37 18.33
C GLU A 172 14.28 -4.35 17.98
N PRO A 173 14.74 -5.14 18.94
CA PRO A 173 15.78 -6.15 18.70
C PRO A 173 15.28 -7.39 17.95
#